data_5d6b33ba29e7e2d4fda4116973680dc6
#
_entry.id   5d6b33ba29e7e2d4fda4116973680dc6
#
_cell.length_a   1.000
_cell.length_b   1.000
_cell.length_c   1.000
_cell.angle_alpha   90.00
_cell.angle_beta   90.00
_cell.angle_gamma   90.00
#
_symmetry.space_group_name_H-M   'P 1'
#
loop_
_entity.id
_entity.type
_entity.pdbx_description
1 polymer ?
#
loop_
_entity_poly.entity_id
_entity_poly.type
_entity_poly.pdbx_seq_one_letter_code
_entity_poly.pdbx_strand_id
1 'polypeptide(L)'
;MAKPLKHQVIAAALRLISDQRNWTRKTIARSAGGVPCALTDPSAVRFCAVGALNRAAIQLSGTGAHKLARDAEMHVLEANQLPDAWLPEINDFEGHARIIALNARS
;
A
#
# COMPACT_ATOMS: atom_id res chain seq x y z
N MET A 1 15.62 -4.73 -19.39
CA MET A 1 14.23 -4.33 -19.52
C MET A 1 13.73 -3.67 -18.25
N ALA A 2 13.00 -2.58 -18.40
CA ALA A 2 12.39 -1.93 -17.24
C ALA A 2 11.28 -2.84 -16.67
N LYS A 3 11.17 -2.89 -15.34
CA LYS A 3 10.06 -3.59 -14.69
C LYS A 3 8.75 -2.84 -14.97
N PRO A 4 7.61 -3.54 -15.10
CA PRO A 4 6.31 -2.87 -15.15
C PRO A 4 6.14 -1.93 -13.95
N LEU A 5 5.53 -0.78 -14.15
CA LEU A 5 5.36 0.23 -13.11
C LEU A 5 4.63 -0.30 -11.88
N LYS A 6 3.64 -1.19 -12.06
CA LYS A 6 2.91 -1.77 -10.93
C LYS A 6 3.83 -2.55 -9.98
N HIS A 7 4.85 -3.23 -10.49
CA HIS A 7 5.82 -3.94 -9.66
C HIS A 7 6.70 -2.96 -8.88
N GLN A 8 7.04 -1.82 -9.50
CA GLN A 8 7.79 -0.76 -8.82
C GLN A 8 6.96 -0.15 -7.70
N VAL A 9 5.65 0.05 -7.92
CA VAL A 9 4.73 0.55 -6.90
C VAL A 9 4.66 -0.42 -5.72
N ILE A 10 4.52 -1.70 -5.99
CA ILE A 10 4.45 -2.74 -4.94
C ILE A 10 5.73 -2.75 -4.11
N ALA A 11 6.89 -2.71 -4.77
CA ALA A 11 8.19 -2.69 -4.08
C ALA A 11 8.35 -1.43 -3.22
N ALA A 12 7.96 -0.27 -3.75
CA ALA A 12 8.03 0.99 -3.00
C ALA A 12 7.06 1.00 -1.82
N ALA A 13 5.84 0.49 -2.01
CA ALA A 13 4.86 0.37 -0.94
C ALA A 13 5.36 -0.54 0.17
N LEU A 14 5.97 -1.67 -0.18
CA LEU A 14 6.55 -2.59 0.79
C LEU A 14 7.62 -1.89 1.64
N ARG A 15 8.47 -1.07 1.00
CA ARG A 15 9.47 -0.31 1.74
C ARG A 15 8.84 0.70 2.70
N LEU A 16 7.73 1.34 2.29
CA LEU A 16 7.04 2.32 3.15
C LEU A 16 6.53 1.72 4.44
N ILE A 17 6.04 0.48 4.41
CA ILE A 17 5.38 -0.16 5.55
C ILE A 17 6.12 -1.39 6.09
N SER A 18 7.34 -1.64 5.66
CA SER A 18 8.13 -2.79 6.15
C SER A 18 8.34 -2.71 7.66
N ASP A 19 8.53 -1.52 8.20
CA ASP A 19 8.56 -1.31 9.63
C ASP A 19 7.11 -1.18 10.14
N GLN A 20 6.73 -2.00 11.11
CA GLN A 20 5.38 -1.99 11.66
C GLN A 20 4.97 -0.61 12.21
N ARG A 21 5.92 0.18 12.66
CA ARG A 21 5.66 1.55 13.15
C ARG A 21 5.14 2.48 12.07
N ASN A 22 5.40 2.16 10.80
CA ASN A 22 4.96 2.93 9.64
C ASN A 22 3.70 2.37 8.98
N TRP A 23 3.10 1.37 9.61
CA TRP A 23 1.87 0.73 9.15
C TRP A 23 0.71 1.08 10.06
N THR A 24 -0.49 1.16 9.51
CA THR A 24 -1.70 1.42 10.29
C THR A 24 -2.89 0.63 9.74
N ARG A 25 -3.99 0.67 10.49
CA ARG A 25 -5.26 0.03 10.10
C ARG A 25 -6.41 1.01 10.30
N LYS A 26 -7.54 0.72 9.65
CA LYS A 26 -8.82 1.44 9.79
C LYS A 26 -8.81 2.86 9.23
N THR A 27 -7.72 3.32 8.66
CA THR A 27 -7.62 4.59 7.95
C THR A 27 -6.48 4.48 6.94
N ILE A 28 -6.51 5.33 5.92
CA ILE A 28 -5.54 5.25 4.82
C ILE A 28 -4.16 5.74 5.24
N ALA A 29 -4.09 6.72 6.13
CA ALA A 29 -2.82 7.26 6.60
C ALA A 29 -2.99 7.92 7.97
N ARG A 30 -1.86 8.02 8.70
CA ARG A 30 -1.78 8.73 9.98
C ARG A 30 -0.48 9.51 10.07
N SER A 31 -0.51 10.58 10.87
CA SER A 31 0.70 11.32 11.24
C SER A 31 1.52 10.54 12.27
N ALA A 32 2.70 11.06 12.60
CA ALA A 32 3.55 10.46 13.63
C ALA A 32 2.86 10.38 14.99
N GLY A 33 1.95 11.31 15.30
CA GLY A 33 1.15 11.29 16.52
C GLY A 33 -0.04 10.34 16.48
N GLY A 34 -0.25 9.62 15.38
CA GLY A 34 -1.35 8.68 15.24
C GLY A 34 -2.67 9.28 14.79
N VAL A 35 -2.68 10.54 14.40
CA VAL A 35 -3.89 11.23 13.94
C VAL A 35 -4.16 10.88 12.48
N PRO A 36 -5.38 10.42 12.15
CA PRO A 36 -5.74 10.17 10.74
C PRO A 36 -5.54 11.42 9.90
N CYS A 37 -4.98 11.26 8.72
CA CYS A 37 -4.75 12.36 7.80
C CYS A 37 -4.90 11.90 6.36
N ALA A 38 -4.90 12.86 5.43
CA ALA A 38 -4.96 12.55 4.02
C ALA A 38 -3.67 11.85 3.57
N LEU A 39 -3.80 10.98 2.61
CA LEU A 39 -2.68 10.26 2.00
C LEU A 39 -1.59 11.20 1.49
N THR A 40 -1.98 12.35 0.98
CA THR A 40 -1.06 13.35 0.41
C THR A 40 -0.58 14.37 1.41
N ASP A 41 -1.03 14.30 2.66
CA ASP A 41 -0.60 15.23 3.70
C ASP A 41 0.90 15.04 3.96
N PRO A 42 1.69 16.13 4.00
CA PRO A 42 3.14 16.02 4.29
C PRO A 42 3.45 15.36 5.63
N SER A 43 2.52 15.41 6.59
CA SER A 43 2.69 14.77 7.90
C SER A 43 2.39 13.28 7.89
N ALA A 44 1.86 12.73 6.80
CA ALA A 44 1.53 11.31 6.71
C ALA A 44 2.80 10.46 6.73
N VAL A 45 2.93 9.58 7.73
CA VAL A 45 4.10 8.71 7.90
C VAL A 45 3.73 7.26 8.16
N ARG A 46 2.43 6.98 8.42
CA ARG A 46 1.92 5.61 8.60
C ARG A 46 0.84 5.37 7.55
N PHE A 47 0.87 4.19 6.93
CA PHE A 47 -0.04 3.87 5.85
C PHE A 47 -0.62 2.46 6.04
N CYS A 48 -1.90 2.27 5.64
CA CYS A 48 -2.43 0.93 5.47
C CYS A 48 -1.92 0.37 4.13
N ALA A 49 -2.25 -0.88 3.81
CA ALA A 49 -1.82 -1.52 2.58
C ALA A 49 -2.19 -0.70 1.34
N VAL A 50 -3.45 -0.26 1.25
CA VAL A 50 -3.93 0.55 0.12
C VAL A 50 -3.28 1.93 0.12
N GLY A 51 -3.15 2.54 1.30
CA GLY A 51 -2.49 3.85 1.43
C GLY A 51 -1.04 3.81 0.97
N ALA A 52 -0.31 2.76 1.31
CA ALA A 52 1.07 2.58 0.88
C ALA A 52 1.18 2.45 -0.65
N LEU A 53 0.30 1.66 -1.27
CA LEU A 53 0.28 1.52 -2.73
C LEU A 53 -0.02 2.84 -3.42
N ASN A 54 -0.99 3.59 -2.91
CA ASN A 54 -1.34 4.90 -3.47
C ASN A 54 -0.22 5.92 -3.28
N ARG A 55 0.40 5.97 -2.10
CA ARG A 55 1.52 6.87 -1.84
C ARG A 55 2.70 6.55 -2.75
N ALA A 56 3.03 5.28 -2.91
CA ALA A 56 4.10 4.85 -3.80
C ALA A 56 3.81 5.22 -5.26
N ALA A 57 2.56 5.03 -5.71
CA ALA A 57 2.15 5.38 -7.06
C ALA A 57 2.28 6.90 -7.31
N ILE A 58 1.90 7.72 -6.35
CA ILE A 58 2.04 9.17 -6.43
C ILE A 58 3.52 9.57 -6.53
N GLN A 59 4.37 8.96 -5.72
CA GLN A 59 5.81 9.23 -5.74
C GLN A 59 6.47 8.86 -7.07
N LEU A 60 6.00 7.80 -7.71
CA LEU A 60 6.59 7.28 -8.95
C LEU A 60 5.98 7.91 -10.19
N SER A 61 4.72 8.28 -10.17
CA SER A 61 3.95 8.65 -11.35
C SER A 61 3.32 10.04 -11.30
N GLY A 62 3.12 10.60 -10.11
CA GLY A 62 2.46 11.90 -9.96
C GLY A 62 0.98 11.82 -10.30
N THR A 63 0.52 12.67 -11.24
CA THR A 63 -0.88 12.68 -11.65
C THR A 63 -1.25 11.37 -12.35
N GLY A 64 -2.50 10.93 -12.18
CA GLY A 64 -2.96 9.68 -12.76
C GLY A 64 -2.54 8.43 -11.99
N ALA A 65 -1.91 8.64 -10.83
CA ALA A 65 -1.41 7.53 -10.00
C ALA A 65 -2.51 6.61 -9.47
N HIS A 66 -3.74 7.07 -9.41
CA HIS A 66 -4.86 6.30 -8.87
C HIS A 66 -5.07 4.97 -9.63
N LYS A 67 -5.05 5.02 -10.95
CA LYS A 67 -5.20 3.81 -11.77
C LYS A 67 -4.03 2.86 -11.56
N LEU A 68 -2.82 3.40 -11.50
CA LEU A 68 -1.61 2.60 -11.26
C LEU A 68 -1.65 1.92 -9.90
N ALA A 69 -2.10 2.63 -8.86
CA ALA A 69 -2.26 2.06 -7.53
C ALA A 69 -3.28 0.93 -7.52
N ARG A 70 -4.40 1.12 -8.24
CA ARG A 70 -5.43 0.10 -8.35
C ARG A 70 -4.92 -1.14 -9.09
N ASP A 71 -4.18 -0.95 -10.18
CA ASP A 71 -3.56 -2.06 -10.91
C ASP A 71 -2.59 -2.84 -10.01
N ALA A 72 -1.81 -2.13 -9.20
CA ALA A 72 -0.89 -2.75 -8.26
C ALA A 72 -1.64 -3.55 -7.19
N GLU A 73 -2.71 -2.98 -6.63
CA GLU A 73 -3.54 -3.67 -5.65
C GLU A 73 -4.12 -4.98 -6.21
N MET A 74 -4.69 -4.91 -7.41
CA MET A 74 -5.25 -6.09 -8.07
C MET A 74 -4.17 -7.15 -8.33
N HIS A 75 -2.98 -6.70 -8.73
CA HIS A 75 -1.86 -7.62 -8.95
C HIS A 75 -1.46 -8.35 -7.66
N VAL A 76 -1.40 -7.65 -6.54
CA VAL A 76 -1.08 -8.26 -5.23
C VAL A 76 -2.09 -9.36 -4.91
N LEU A 77 -3.37 -9.07 -5.07
CA LEU A 77 -4.43 -10.03 -4.76
C LEU A 77 -4.39 -11.24 -5.71
N GLU A 78 -4.25 -11.01 -7.00
CA GLU A 78 -4.20 -12.08 -8.00
C GLU A 78 -2.97 -12.98 -7.81
N ALA A 79 -1.81 -12.39 -7.55
CA ALA A 79 -0.57 -13.13 -7.34
C ALA A 79 -0.64 -14.04 -6.11
N ASN A 80 -1.50 -13.72 -5.16
CA ASN A 80 -1.72 -14.52 -3.95
C ASN A 80 -3.01 -15.36 -4.02
N GLN A 81 -3.61 -15.49 -5.20
CA GLN A 81 -4.84 -16.26 -5.47
C GLN A 81 -6.04 -15.77 -4.63
N LEU A 82 -6.14 -14.45 -4.48
CA LEU A 82 -7.21 -13.79 -3.73
C LEU A 82 -7.92 -12.74 -4.59
N PRO A 83 -8.37 -13.09 -5.84
CA PRO A 83 -8.87 -12.06 -6.77
C PRO A 83 -10.14 -11.37 -6.29
N ASP A 84 -10.92 -12.01 -5.43
CA ASP A 84 -12.18 -11.46 -4.92
C ASP A 84 -12.05 -10.90 -3.51
N ALA A 85 -10.85 -10.90 -2.94
CA ALA A 85 -10.63 -10.36 -1.60
C ALA A 85 -10.57 -8.82 -1.64
N TRP A 86 -10.81 -8.23 -0.48
CA TRP A 86 -10.75 -6.79 -0.30
C TRP A 86 -9.54 -6.46 0.58
N LEU A 87 -8.54 -5.82 -0.02
CA LEU A 87 -7.27 -5.57 0.65
C LEU A 87 -7.40 -4.76 1.95
N PRO A 88 -8.25 -3.72 2.03
CA PRO A 88 -8.45 -3.02 3.30
C PRO A 88 -8.93 -3.93 4.43
N GLU A 89 -9.78 -4.90 4.13
CA GLU A 89 -10.26 -5.87 5.12
C GLU A 89 -9.12 -6.77 5.61
N ILE A 90 -8.31 -7.28 4.69
CA ILE A 90 -7.14 -8.09 5.05
C ILE A 90 -6.20 -7.26 5.92
N ASN A 91 -5.96 -6.01 5.54
CA ASN A 91 -5.10 -5.11 6.31
C ASN A 91 -5.58 -4.95 7.76
N ASP A 92 -6.89 -4.70 7.92
CA ASP A 92 -7.44 -4.38 9.23
C ASP A 92 -7.59 -5.60 10.15
N PHE A 93 -7.90 -6.77 9.57
CA PHE A 93 -8.22 -7.96 10.37
C PHE A 93 -7.11 -8.99 10.43
N GLU A 94 -6.23 -9.06 9.42
CA GLU A 94 -5.15 -10.05 9.40
C GLU A 94 -3.78 -9.46 9.79
N GLY A 95 -3.63 -8.14 9.73
CA GLY A 95 -2.50 -7.43 10.32
C GLY A 95 -1.28 -7.27 9.43
N HIS A 96 -0.27 -6.62 10.00
CA HIS A 96 0.93 -6.17 9.30
C HIS A 96 1.73 -7.31 8.65
N ALA A 97 1.98 -8.39 9.39
CA ALA A 97 2.78 -9.50 8.85
C ALA A 97 2.13 -10.13 7.61
N ARG A 98 0.79 -10.22 7.58
CA ARG A 98 0.06 -10.74 6.44
C ARG A 98 0.21 -9.82 5.23
N ILE A 99 0.11 -8.51 5.45
CA ILE A 99 0.26 -7.53 4.38
C ILE A 99 1.68 -7.57 3.78
N ILE A 100 2.70 -7.66 4.63
CA ILE A 100 4.08 -7.77 4.16
C ILE A 100 4.26 -9.05 3.32
N ALA A 101 3.71 -10.17 3.78
CA ALA A 101 3.80 -11.44 3.05
C ALA A 101 3.10 -11.36 1.68
N LEU A 102 1.91 -10.75 1.60
CA LEU A 102 1.19 -10.60 0.34
C LEU A 102 1.98 -9.77 -0.67
N ASN A 103 2.51 -8.63 -0.23
CA ASN A 103 3.29 -7.76 -1.11
C ASN A 103 4.59 -8.43 -1.56
N ALA A 104 5.25 -9.15 -0.67
CA ALA A 104 6.51 -9.83 -0.99
C ALA A 104 6.34 -10.95 -2.03
N ARG A 105 5.15 -11.55 -2.11
CA ARG A 105 4.85 -12.64 -3.05
C ARG A 105 4.38 -12.15 -4.42
N SER A 106 4.19 -10.86 -4.56
CA SER A 106 3.73 -10.30 -5.84
C SER A 106 4.88 -9.66 -6.60
#